data_958ab28bcea574f5bf043317673aaae4
#
_entry.id   958ab28bcea574f5bf043317673aaae4
#
_cell.length_a   1.000
_cell.length_b   1.000
_cell.length_c   1.000
_cell.angle_alpha   90.00
_cell.angle_beta   90.00
_cell.angle_gamma   90.00
#
_symmetry.space_group_name_H-M   'P 1'
#
loop_
_entity.id
_entity.type
_entity.pdbx_description
1 polymer ?
#
loop_
_entity_poly.entity_id
_entity_poly.type
_entity_poly.pdbx_seq_one_letter_code
_entity_poly.pdbx_strand_id
1 'polypeptide(L)'
;MRSRRLSAAMAIIALLGACSGVPPRQDPEAVRARYAAYAGAPLDRITWLGRFDSWESLGNNQLLVFTTPNDAYLIDVTPPCTDLPFVQHIALTSTGSTVSARLDSVIVNKWQCQIAQIRKVDYPRMRSDLRQEAEAAKAAAKPAG
;
A
#
# COMPACT_ATOMS: atom_id res chain seq x y z
N MET A 1 74.21 7.08 -20.93
CA MET A 1 73.35 6.50 -21.99
C MET A 1 72.04 6.00 -21.42
N ARG A 2 70.96 6.62 -21.86
CA ARG A 2 69.55 6.14 -22.00
C ARG A 2 68.95 5.28 -20.85
N SER A 3 68.24 5.91 -19.94
CA SER A 3 66.81 6.14 -20.04
C SER A 3 65.93 4.90 -20.24
N ARG A 4 65.34 4.37 -19.20
CA ARG A 4 64.03 3.70 -19.27
C ARG A 4 63.29 3.90 -17.96
N ARG A 5 62.66 5.04 -17.86
CA ARG A 5 61.57 5.28 -16.92
C ARG A 5 60.28 4.97 -17.67
N LEU A 6 59.61 3.94 -17.33
CA LEU A 6 58.26 3.61 -17.75
C LEU A 6 57.48 3.28 -16.48
N SER A 7 56.75 4.26 -15.97
CA SER A 7 55.31 4.32 -16.08
C SER A 7 54.63 3.20 -15.30
N ALA A 8 54.46 3.43 -14.00
CA ALA A 8 53.45 2.77 -13.17
C ALA A 8 52.45 3.84 -12.77
N ALA A 9 51.51 4.11 -13.67
CA ALA A 9 50.34 4.92 -13.39
C ALA A 9 49.20 4.31 -14.16
N MET A 10 48.31 3.63 -13.46
CA MET A 10 46.89 3.44 -13.81
C MET A 10 46.36 2.18 -13.22
N ALA A 11 45.66 2.28 -12.10
CA ALA A 11 44.60 1.33 -11.70
C ALA A 11 43.99 1.77 -10.37
N ILE A 12 43.39 2.94 -10.33
CA ILE A 12 42.46 3.30 -9.24
C ILE A 12 41.28 4.05 -9.87
N ILE A 13 40.39 3.35 -10.51
CA ILE A 13 39.04 3.85 -10.83
C ILE A 13 38.16 2.61 -11.04
N ALA A 14 37.44 2.15 -10.07
CA ALA A 14 36.23 1.37 -10.26
C ALA A 14 35.69 0.85 -8.91
N LEU A 15 35.28 1.72 -8.00
CA LEU A 15 34.53 1.31 -6.78
C LEU A 15 33.57 2.42 -6.35
N LEU A 16 32.79 2.94 -7.29
CA LEU A 16 31.73 3.91 -7.00
C LEU A 16 30.48 3.57 -7.82
N GLY A 17 29.91 2.41 -7.60
CA GLY A 17 28.73 2.00 -8.35
C GLY A 17 27.87 0.97 -7.67
N ALA A 18 27.44 1.22 -6.42
CA ALA A 18 26.47 0.33 -5.79
C ALA A 18 25.76 0.98 -4.61
N CYS A 19 25.03 2.06 -4.83
CA CYS A 19 24.03 2.55 -3.89
C CYS A 19 22.86 3.18 -4.65
N SER A 20 22.21 2.42 -5.51
CA SER A 20 20.93 2.80 -6.11
C SER A 20 19.84 1.81 -5.68
N GLY A 21 19.78 1.53 -4.40
CA GLY A 21 18.72 0.75 -3.80
C GLY A 21 17.49 1.61 -3.48
N VAL A 22 16.99 2.39 -4.46
CA VAL A 22 15.62 2.90 -4.36
C VAL A 22 14.72 1.69 -4.58
N PRO A 23 13.92 1.27 -3.59
CA PRO A 23 12.99 0.17 -3.79
C PRO A 23 12.08 0.52 -4.97
N PRO A 24 11.82 -0.41 -5.89
CA PRO A 24 10.96 -0.15 -7.01
C PRO A 24 9.60 0.33 -6.49
N ARG A 25 9.15 1.49 -6.99
CA ARG A 25 7.84 2.04 -6.66
C ARG A 25 6.81 0.99 -7.02
N GLN A 26 6.07 0.52 -6.02
CA GLN A 26 5.03 -0.47 -6.28
C GLN A 26 3.99 0.16 -7.22
N ASP A 27 3.65 -0.58 -8.27
CA ASP A 27 2.60 -0.18 -9.19
C ASP A 27 1.27 -0.05 -8.42
N PRO A 28 0.62 1.12 -8.41
CA PRO A 28 -0.64 1.32 -7.70
C PRO A 28 -1.74 0.34 -8.13
N GLU A 29 -1.72 -0.09 -9.38
CA GLU A 29 -2.66 -1.07 -9.91
C GLU A 29 -2.41 -2.46 -9.29
N ALA A 30 -1.15 -2.88 -9.21
CA ALA A 30 -0.77 -4.14 -8.58
C ALA A 30 -1.12 -4.16 -7.08
N VAL A 31 -0.97 -3.03 -6.39
CA VAL A 31 -1.36 -2.89 -4.98
C VAL A 31 -2.88 -3.05 -4.83
N ARG A 32 -3.68 -2.37 -5.65
CA ARG A 32 -5.14 -2.50 -5.65
C ARG A 32 -5.60 -3.92 -5.94
N ALA A 33 -5.03 -4.54 -6.98
CA ALA A 33 -5.33 -5.91 -7.35
C ALA A 33 -5.04 -6.90 -6.22
N ARG A 34 -3.95 -6.68 -5.48
CA ARG A 34 -3.60 -7.49 -4.33
C ARG A 34 -4.66 -7.41 -3.23
N TYR A 35 -5.03 -6.22 -2.79
CA TYR A 35 -6.10 -6.07 -1.78
C TYR A 35 -7.44 -6.64 -2.25
N ALA A 36 -7.77 -6.45 -3.52
CA ALA A 36 -8.99 -7.00 -4.11
C ALA A 36 -9.02 -8.54 -4.10
N ALA A 37 -7.86 -9.20 -4.28
CA ALA A 37 -7.76 -10.65 -4.25
C ALA A 37 -8.04 -11.26 -2.86
N TYR A 38 -7.79 -10.51 -1.79
CA TYR A 38 -8.08 -10.93 -0.42
C TYR A 38 -9.36 -10.30 0.17
N ALA A 39 -10.07 -9.51 -0.63
CA ALA A 39 -11.34 -8.91 -0.22
C ALA A 39 -12.49 -9.91 -0.36
N GLY A 40 -13.29 -10.02 0.68
CA GLY A 40 -14.50 -10.85 0.70
C GLY A 40 -15.67 -10.24 -0.05
N ALA A 41 -16.84 -10.84 0.15
CA ALA A 41 -18.10 -10.33 -0.40
C ALA A 41 -18.42 -8.92 0.11
N PRO A 42 -19.20 -8.14 -0.66
CA PRO A 42 -19.70 -6.85 -0.22
C PRO A 42 -20.50 -6.94 1.08
N LEU A 43 -20.26 -5.98 1.97
CA LEU A 43 -20.97 -5.81 3.23
C LEU A 43 -21.88 -4.58 3.16
N ASP A 44 -23.08 -4.68 3.67
CA ASP A 44 -23.99 -3.53 3.76
C ASP A 44 -23.54 -2.53 4.82
N ARG A 45 -22.92 -3.03 5.88
CA ARG A 45 -22.47 -2.22 7.01
C ARG A 45 -21.34 -2.88 7.79
N ILE A 46 -20.60 -2.05 8.53
CA ILE A 46 -19.59 -2.49 9.50
C ILE A 46 -19.80 -1.79 10.84
N THR A 47 -19.37 -2.44 11.93
CA THR A 47 -19.34 -1.80 13.23
C THR A 47 -18.20 -0.76 13.26
N TRP A 48 -18.53 0.43 13.70
CA TRP A 48 -17.63 1.56 13.78
C TRP A 48 -17.59 2.12 15.20
N LEU A 49 -16.43 2.12 15.80
CA LEU A 49 -16.23 2.62 17.17
C LEU A 49 -15.79 4.10 17.22
N GLY A 50 -16.05 4.86 16.17
CA GLY A 50 -15.73 6.28 16.07
C GLY A 50 -14.26 6.60 15.76
N ARG A 51 -13.41 5.59 15.59
CA ARG A 51 -11.98 5.74 15.25
C ARG A 51 -11.49 4.55 14.44
N PHE A 52 -10.43 4.76 13.68
CA PHE A 52 -9.67 3.72 13.00
C PHE A 52 -8.20 3.81 13.43
N ASP A 53 -7.49 2.70 13.29
CA ASP A 53 -6.06 2.60 13.60
C ASP A 53 -5.23 3.33 12.54
N SER A 54 -5.52 3.06 11.29
CA SER A 54 -4.85 3.67 10.15
C SER A 54 -5.71 3.58 8.89
N TRP A 55 -5.27 4.26 7.84
CA TRP A 55 -5.88 4.18 6.53
C TRP A 55 -4.84 4.40 5.42
N GLU A 56 -5.15 3.96 4.23
CA GLU A 56 -4.32 4.11 3.04
C GLU A 56 -5.19 4.39 1.82
N SER A 57 -4.83 5.40 1.03
CA SER A 57 -5.48 5.63 -0.26
C SER A 57 -4.92 4.67 -1.30
N LEU A 58 -5.81 3.98 -2.00
CA LEU A 58 -5.46 3.13 -3.14
C LEU A 58 -5.79 3.80 -4.49
N GLY A 59 -6.00 5.10 -4.47
CA GLY A 59 -6.33 5.91 -5.65
C GLY A 59 -7.49 6.86 -5.37
N ASN A 60 -8.07 7.42 -6.43
CA ASN A 60 -9.09 8.48 -6.29
C ASN A 60 -10.43 7.98 -5.74
N ASN A 61 -10.71 6.69 -5.87
CA ASN A 61 -12.04 6.14 -5.55
C ASN A 61 -11.99 4.94 -4.62
N GLN A 62 -10.82 4.61 -4.07
CA GLN A 62 -10.66 3.42 -3.24
C GLN A 62 -9.69 3.69 -2.10
N LEU A 63 -10.01 3.20 -0.93
CA LEU A 63 -9.15 3.28 0.25
C LEU A 63 -9.27 2.01 1.09
N LEU A 64 -8.23 1.79 1.86
CA LEU A 64 -8.17 0.76 2.89
C LEU A 64 -8.28 1.44 4.25
N VAL A 65 -9.13 0.94 5.11
CA VAL A 65 -9.31 1.42 6.48
C VAL A 65 -9.06 0.27 7.45
N PHE A 66 -8.19 0.49 8.41
CA PHE A 66 -7.90 -0.45 9.47
C PHE A 66 -8.64 -0.02 10.74
N THR A 67 -9.59 -0.81 11.18
CA THR A 67 -10.28 -0.58 12.47
C THR A 67 -9.44 -1.08 13.64
N THR A 68 -8.61 -2.09 13.40
CA THR A 68 -7.54 -2.58 14.27
C THR A 68 -6.34 -2.97 13.39
N PRO A 69 -5.15 -3.25 13.96
CA PRO A 69 -3.98 -3.66 13.17
C PRO A 69 -4.16 -4.91 12.28
N ASN A 70 -5.21 -5.69 12.54
CA ASN A 70 -5.49 -6.93 11.80
C ASN A 70 -6.82 -6.93 11.05
N ASP A 71 -7.70 -5.97 11.33
CA ASP A 71 -9.00 -5.85 10.67
C ASP A 71 -8.99 -4.70 9.67
N ALA A 72 -8.97 -5.05 8.40
CA ALA A 72 -8.93 -4.13 7.28
C ALA A 72 -10.20 -4.21 6.43
N TYR A 73 -10.64 -3.06 5.96
CA TYR A 73 -11.79 -2.93 5.07
C TYR A 73 -11.40 -2.15 3.83
N LEU A 74 -11.66 -2.74 2.68
CA LEU A 74 -11.55 -2.08 1.38
C LEU A 74 -12.85 -1.33 1.11
N ILE A 75 -12.75 -0.03 0.99
CA ILE A 75 -13.88 0.87 0.79
C ILE A 75 -13.76 1.49 -0.61
N ASP A 76 -14.76 1.29 -1.42
CA ASP A 76 -14.92 1.97 -2.70
C ASP A 76 -15.86 3.16 -2.51
N VAL A 77 -15.48 4.33 -2.99
CA VAL A 77 -16.29 5.54 -2.96
C VAL A 77 -16.77 5.92 -4.35
N THR A 78 -17.94 6.55 -4.40
CA THR A 78 -18.51 7.05 -5.66
C THR A 78 -17.67 8.20 -6.21
N PRO A 79 -17.23 8.14 -7.49
CA PRO A 79 -16.53 9.24 -8.12
C PRO A 79 -17.41 10.49 -8.30
N PRO A 80 -16.80 11.71 -8.32
CA PRO A 80 -15.38 11.99 -8.16
C PRO A 80 -14.97 12.18 -6.69
N CYS A 81 -13.82 11.59 -6.28
CA CYS A 81 -13.20 11.85 -4.99
C CYS A 81 -11.70 12.13 -5.20
N THR A 82 -11.39 13.12 -6.01
CA THR A 82 -10.05 13.38 -6.56
C THR A 82 -9.00 13.72 -5.51
N ASP A 83 -9.40 14.29 -4.38
CA ASP A 83 -8.49 14.71 -3.32
C ASP A 83 -8.01 13.54 -2.44
N LEU A 84 -8.69 12.41 -2.49
CA LEU A 84 -8.42 11.26 -1.61
C LEU A 84 -6.94 10.82 -1.58
N PRO A 85 -6.18 10.78 -2.68
CA PRO A 85 -4.77 10.40 -2.65
C PRO A 85 -3.83 11.45 -2.04
N PHE A 86 -4.31 12.68 -1.85
CA PHE A 86 -3.47 13.81 -1.48
C PHE A 86 -3.67 14.30 -0.05
N VAL A 87 -4.64 13.73 0.68
CA VAL A 87 -4.93 14.13 2.06
C VAL A 87 -4.20 13.24 3.06
N GLN A 88 -3.89 13.81 4.21
CA GLN A 88 -3.29 13.08 5.33
C GLN A 88 -4.34 12.59 6.34
N HIS A 89 -5.52 13.17 6.31
CA HIS A 89 -6.59 12.88 7.25
C HIS A 89 -7.92 12.71 6.53
N ILE A 90 -8.65 11.71 6.95
CA ILE A 90 -10.03 11.48 6.54
C ILE A 90 -10.92 11.31 7.78
N ALA A 91 -12.21 11.43 7.59
CA ALA A 91 -13.20 11.00 8.58
C ALA A 91 -14.27 10.16 7.89
N LEU A 92 -15.00 9.39 8.67
CA LEU A 92 -16.15 8.63 8.18
C LEU A 92 -17.40 9.18 8.85
N THR A 93 -18.48 9.35 8.08
CA THR A 93 -19.80 9.52 8.69
C THR A 93 -20.29 8.18 9.23
N SER A 94 -21.13 8.22 10.23
CA SER A 94 -21.71 7.01 10.82
C SER A 94 -23.02 7.32 11.50
N THR A 95 -23.88 6.34 11.56
CA THR A 95 -25.11 6.40 12.37
C THR A 95 -24.92 5.53 13.59
N GLY A 96 -24.78 6.17 14.77
CA GLY A 96 -24.42 5.45 15.99
C GLY A 96 -23.05 4.79 15.85
N SER A 97 -22.99 3.48 16.04
CA SER A 97 -21.76 2.69 15.93
C SER A 97 -21.64 1.97 14.58
N THR A 98 -22.28 2.47 13.52
CA THR A 98 -22.35 1.76 12.25
C THR A 98 -22.00 2.68 11.09
N VAL A 99 -21.11 2.22 10.22
CA VAL A 99 -20.86 2.80 8.89
C VAL A 99 -21.52 1.89 7.87
N SER A 100 -22.37 2.47 7.03
CA SER A 100 -23.17 1.75 6.05
C SER A 100 -22.80 2.13 4.62
N ALA A 101 -22.63 1.13 3.77
CA ALA A 101 -22.47 1.36 2.34
C ALA A 101 -23.72 2.09 1.79
N ARG A 102 -23.52 2.98 0.84
CA ARG A 102 -24.56 3.79 0.16
C ARG A 102 -25.28 4.83 1.03
N LEU A 103 -25.08 4.84 2.34
CA LEU A 103 -25.65 5.83 3.26
C LEU A 103 -24.57 6.76 3.83
N ASP A 104 -23.45 6.19 4.21
CA ASP A 104 -22.35 6.93 4.82
C ASP A 104 -21.31 7.38 3.79
N SER A 105 -20.42 8.28 4.20
CA SER A 105 -19.44 8.92 3.35
C SER A 105 -18.06 8.97 4.01
N VAL A 106 -17.03 8.99 3.18
CA VAL A 106 -15.68 9.39 3.57
C VAL A 106 -15.58 10.90 3.41
N ILE A 107 -15.15 11.59 4.44
CA ILE A 107 -14.93 13.04 4.43
C ILE A 107 -13.48 13.31 4.07
N VAL A 108 -13.27 14.01 2.96
CA VAL A 108 -11.97 14.37 2.39
C VAL A 108 -11.96 15.86 2.13
N ASN A 109 -11.12 16.63 2.83
CA ASN A 109 -11.04 18.10 2.67
C ASN A 109 -12.41 18.81 2.70
N LYS A 110 -13.31 18.42 3.62
CA LYS A 110 -14.70 18.92 3.72
C LYS A 110 -15.67 18.41 2.64
N TRP A 111 -15.20 17.66 1.65
CA TRP A 111 -16.06 16.99 0.68
C TRP A 111 -16.51 15.63 1.21
N GLN A 112 -17.73 15.28 0.91
CA GLN A 112 -18.29 13.97 1.25
C GLN A 112 -18.25 13.07 0.02
N CYS A 113 -17.40 12.05 0.07
CA CYS A 113 -17.33 11.00 -0.94
C CYS A 113 -18.19 9.83 -0.47
N GLN A 114 -19.34 9.62 -1.08
CA GLN A 114 -20.27 8.56 -0.67
C GLN A 114 -19.62 7.18 -0.80
N ILE A 115 -19.78 6.36 0.23
CA ILE A 115 -19.33 4.98 0.22
C ILE A 115 -20.23 4.17 -0.71
N ALA A 116 -19.65 3.63 -1.77
CA ALA A 116 -20.36 2.77 -2.73
C ALA A 116 -20.37 1.32 -2.26
N GLN A 117 -19.25 0.82 -1.73
CA GLN A 117 -19.10 -0.57 -1.31
C GLN A 117 -18.09 -0.68 -0.17
N ILE A 118 -18.32 -1.67 0.69
CA ILE A 118 -17.39 -2.05 1.77
C ILE A 118 -17.13 -3.56 1.65
N ARG A 119 -15.86 -3.98 1.72
CA ARG A 119 -15.47 -5.40 1.73
C ARG A 119 -14.44 -5.63 2.82
N LYS A 120 -14.59 -6.68 3.61
CA LYS A 120 -13.56 -7.07 4.57
C LYS A 120 -12.39 -7.72 3.84
N VAL A 121 -11.16 -7.30 4.15
CA VAL A 121 -9.94 -7.91 3.62
C VAL A 121 -9.42 -8.94 4.62
N ASP A 122 -9.08 -10.13 4.15
CA ASP A 122 -8.34 -11.12 4.94
C ASP A 122 -6.87 -10.71 5.03
N TYR A 123 -6.64 -9.65 5.80
CA TYR A 123 -5.33 -9.02 5.94
C TYR A 123 -4.29 -9.92 6.61
N PRO A 124 -4.62 -10.72 7.64
CA PRO A 124 -3.69 -11.66 8.24
C PRO A 124 -3.19 -12.70 7.23
N ARG A 125 -4.09 -13.26 6.42
CA ARG A 125 -3.72 -14.22 5.35
C ARG A 125 -2.84 -13.55 4.31
N MET A 126 -3.23 -12.39 3.80
CA MET A 126 -2.42 -11.64 2.85
C MET A 126 -0.99 -11.40 3.36
N ARG A 127 -0.84 -10.99 4.60
CA ARG A 127 0.49 -10.81 5.22
C ARG A 127 1.29 -12.09 5.35
N SER A 128 0.62 -13.21 5.61
CA SER A 128 1.25 -14.52 5.67
C SER A 128 1.80 -14.94 4.31
N ASP A 129 0.97 -14.80 3.28
CA ASP A 129 1.32 -15.18 1.92
C ASP A 129 2.49 -14.31 1.39
N LEU A 130 2.45 -13.00 1.62
CA LEU A 130 3.55 -12.10 1.25
C LEU A 130 4.87 -12.43 1.95
N ARG A 131 4.83 -12.88 3.20
CA ARG A 131 6.05 -13.32 3.91
C ARG A 131 6.61 -14.59 3.28
N GLN A 132 5.77 -15.55 2.94
CA GLN A 132 6.19 -16.79 2.28
C GLN A 132 6.80 -16.50 0.90
N GLU A 133 6.20 -15.62 0.11
CA GLU A 133 6.75 -15.18 -1.17
C GLU A 133 8.13 -14.52 -1.02
N ALA A 134 8.28 -13.65 -0.02
CA ALA A 134 9.55 -12.99 0.27
C ALA A 134 10.65 -13.97 0.71
N GLU A 135 10.31 -14.96 1.54
CA GLU A 135 11.25 -16.01 1.94
C GLU A 135 11.65 -16.91 0.76
N ALA A 136 10.70 -17.27 -0.10
CA ALA A 136 10.97 -18.04 -1.31
C ALA A 136 11.89 -17.27 -2.28
N ALA A 137 11.63 -15.97 -2.45
CA ALA A 137 12.47 -15.11 -3.29
C ALA A 137 13.90 -14.98 -2.73
N LYS A 138 14.06 -14.85 -1.42
CA LYS A 138 15.38 -14.83 -0.77
C LYS A 138 16.13 -16.16 -0.94
N ALA A 139 15.42 -17.29 -0.80
CA ALA A 139 16.01 -18.60 -1.00
C ALA A 139 16.49 -18.80 -2.44
N ALA A 140 15.70 -18.36 -3.43
CA ALA A 140 16.05 -18.43 -4.85
C ALA A 140 17.22 -17.49 -5.23
N ALA A 141 17.37 -16.36 -4.55
CA ALA A 141 18.45 -15.39 -4.79
C ALA A 141 19.78 -15.78 -4.13
N LYS A 142 19.80 -16.79 -3.24
CA LYS A 142 21.02 -17.22 -2.59
C LYS A 142 21.89 -18.02 -3.58
N PRO A 143 23.12 -17.55 -3.91
CA PRO A 143 23.99 -18.29 -4.82
C PRO A 143 24.30 -19.66 -4.22
N ALA A 144 24.28 -20.70 -5.09
CA ALA A 144 24.80 -22.01 -4.72
C ALA A 144 26.28 -21.85 -4.38
N GLY A 145 26.64 -22.04 -3.11
CA GLY A 145 28.01 -21.99 -2.64
C GLY A 145 28.83 -23.20 -3.12
#